data_8bbaac40ad7e4081b94f26c6f1dfb72e
#
_entry.id   8bbaac40ad7e4081b94f26c6f1dfb72e
#
_cell.length_a   1.000
_cell.length_b   1.000
_cell.length_c   1.000
_cell.angle_alpha   90.00
_cell.angle_beta   90.00
_cell.angle_gamma   90.00
#
_symmetry.space_group_name_H-M   'P 1'
#
loop_
_entity.id
_entity.type
_entity.pdbx_description
1 polymer ?
#
loop_
_entity_poly.entity_id
_entity_poly.type
_entity_poly.pdbx_seq_one_letter_code
_entity_poly.pdbx_strand_id
1 'polypeptide(L)' 'YLIVEVSWGIGVSDVQRASRRARTFTKLGWQTMPVVAGGWLSADARQAAQQEGVVAILDGARAVLVE' A
#
# COMPACT_ATOMS: atom_id res chain seq x y z
N TYR A 1 -1.37 -13.48 1.36
CA TYR A 1 -0.04 -12.88 1.62
C TYR A 1 -0.12 -11.38 1.57
N LEU A 2 0.48 -10.71 2.54
CA LEU A 2 0.60 -9.27 2.55
C LEU A 2 1.90 -8.88 1.88
N ILE A 3 1.82 -7.95 0.94
CA ILE A 3 2.99 -7.37 0.29
C ILE A 3 3.14 -5.97 0.88
N VAL A 4 4.08 -5.80 1.80
CA VAL A 4 4.19 -4.59 2.61
C VAL A 4 5.38 -3.75 2.15
N GLU A 5 5.13 -2.48 1.84
CA GLU A 5 6.16 -1.46 1.65
C GLU A 5 6.15 -0.55 2.85
N VAL A 6 7.31 -0.34 3.45
CA VAL A 6 7.46 0.49 4.65
C VAL A 6 8.21 1.77 4.29
N SER A 7 7.67 2.90 4.70
CA SER A 7 8.29 4.20 4.48
C SER A 7 7.88 5.14 5.60
N TRP A 8 8.75 6.04 6.04
CA TRP A 8 8.38 7.03 7.04
C TRP A 8 7.26 7.92 6.53
N GLY A 9 7.42 8.49 5.34
CA GLY A 9 6.38 9.26 4.68
C GLY A 9 5.93 8.52 3.43
N ILE A 10 4.67 8.11 3.39
CA ILE A 10 4.14 7.33 2.28
C ILE A 10 3.75 8.27 1.15
N GLY A 11 4.46 8.19 0.05
CA GLY A 11 4.18 8.92 -1.18
C GLY A 11 3.56 8.03 -2.25
N VAL A 12 3.23 8.63 -3.39
CA VAL A 12 2.62 7.91 -4.52
C VAL A 12 3.52 6.77 -4.99
N SER A 13 4.84 6.97 -5.02
CA SER A 13 5.76 5.93 -5.48
C SER A 13 5.73 4.69 -4.59
N ASP A 14 5.54 4.88 -3.29
CA ASP A 14 5.43 3.74 -2.35
C ASP A 14 4.16 2.94 -2.63
N VAL A 15 3.05 3.63 -2.88
CA VAL A 15 1.76 3.00 -3.21
C VAL A 15 1.89 2.22 -4.51
N GLN A 16 2.48 2.83 -5.53
CA GLN A 16 2.65 2.18 -6.84
C GLN A 16 3.56 0.96 -6.75
N ARG A 17 4.60 1.03 -5.92
CA ARG A 17 5.52 -0.09 -5.72
C ARG A 17 4.80 -1.26 -5.04
N ALA A 18 4.01 -0.99 -4.00
CA ALA A 18 3.23 -2.01 -3.31
C ALA A 18 2.26 -2.70 -4.27
N SER A 19 1.53 -1.92 -5.05
CA SER A 19 0.58 -2.43 -6.03
C SER A 19 1.28 -3.29 -7.08
N ARG A 20 2.40 -2.81 -7.61
CA ARG A 20 3.15 -3.50 -8.65
C ARG A 20 3.72 -4.83 -8.16
N ARG A 21 4.27 -4.85 -6.94
CA ARG A 21 4.81 -6.08 -6.36
C ARG A 21 3.72 -7.10 -6.08
N ALA A 22 2.57 -6.64 -5.58
CA ALA A 22 1.43 -7.53 -5.37
C ALA A 22 0.98 -8.18 -6.69
N ARG A 23 0.92 -7.41 -7.76
CA ARG A 23 0.55 -7.95 -9.07
C ARG A 23 1.53 -8.99 -9.57
N THR A 24 2.83 -8.80 -9.31
CA THR A 24 3.85 -9.76 -9.69
C THR A 24 3.59 -11.11 -9.03
N PHE A 25 3.32 -11.11 -7.72
CA PHE A 25 3.04 -12.35 -7.00
C PHE A 25 1.70 -12.95 -7.40
N THR A 26 0.72 -12.12 -7.70
CA THR A 26 -0.58 -12.61 -8.19
C THR A 26 -0.42 -13.37 -9.51
N LYS A 27 0.45 -12.89 -10.39
CA LYS A 27 0.75 -13.60 -11.65
C LYS A 27 1.39 -14.97 -11.41
N LEU A 28 2.03 -15.17 -10.26
CA LEU A 28 2.61 -16.44 -9.88
C LEU A 28 1.59 -17.37 -9.19
N GLY A 29 0.34 -16.95 -9.11
CA GLY A 29 -0.73 -17.75 -8.53
C GLY A 29 -0.98 -17.52 -7.05
N TRP A 30 -0.38 -16.48 -6.46
CA TRP A 30 -0.53 -16.16 -5.04
C TRP A 30 -1.65 -15.17 -4.84
N GLN A 31 -2.42 -15.34 -3.77
CA GLN A 31 -3.36 -14.31 -3.34
C GLN A 31 -2.60 -13.28 -2.53
N THR A 32 -2.66 -12.02 -2.96
CA THR A 32 -1.89 -10.95 -2.36
C THR A 32 -2.75 -9.74 -2.01
N MET A 33 -2.33 -9.02 -0.97
CA MET A 33 -2.91 -7.74 -0.61
C MET A 33 -1.76 -6.73 -0.49
N PRO A 34 -1.76 -5.67 -1.30
CA PRO A 34 -0.72 -4.64 -1.19
C PRO A 34 -0.98 -3.73 0.00
N VAL A 35 0.07 -3.46 0.78
CA VAL A 35 0.00 -2.66 1.99
C VAL A 35 1.15 -1.67 1.99
N VAL A 36 0.88 -0.43 2.40
CA VAL A 36 1.92 0.54 2.73
C VAL A 36 1.83 0.86 4.21
N ALA A 37 2.98 0.97 4.87
CA ALA A 37 3.04 1.25 6.30
C ALA A 37 4.04 2.38 6.56
N GLY A 38 3.66 3.35 7.39
CA GLY A 38 4.53 4.49 7.66
C GLY A 38 3.97 5.43 8.71
N GLY A 39 4.64 6.57 8.88
CA GLY A 39 4.25 7.57 9.86
C GLY A 39 3.15 8.50 9.38
N TRP A 40 3.11 8.80 8.10
CA TRP A 40 2.09 9.67 7.52
C TRP A 40 1.89 9.34 6.04
N LEU A 41 0.78 9.81 5.50
CA LEU A 41 0.35 9.52 4.14
C LEU A 41 0.01 10.85 3.45
N SER A 42 0.65 11.14 2.33
CA SER A 42 0.32 12.34 1.56
C SER A 42 -1.07 12.24 0.94
N ALA A 43 -1.68 13.39 0.61
CA ALA A 43 -3.00 13.40 -0.02
C ALA A 43 -2.98 12.67 -1.38
N ASP A 44 -1.92 12.87 -2.16
CA ASP A 44 -1.78 12.20 -3.46
C ASP A 44 -1.61 10.70 -3.28
N ALA A 45 -0.86 10.28 -2.26
CA ALA A 45 -0.68 8.86 -1.96
C ALA A 45 -1.99 8.22 -1.52
N ARG A 46 -2.82 8.94 -0.74
CA ARG A 46 -4.13 8.44 -0.35
C ARG A 46 -5.01 8.19 -1.57
N GLN A 47 -5.03 9.13 -2.50
CA GLN A 47 -5.80 8.98 -3.73
C GLN A 47 -5.29 7.81 -4.56
N ALA A 48 -3.97 7.68 -4.70
CA ALA A 48 -3.37 6.56 -5.41
C ALA A 48 -3.72 5.22 -4.76
N ALA A 49 -3.69 5.16 -3.42
CA ALA A 49 -4.04 3.95 -2.69
C ALA A 49 -5.50 3.55 -2.94
N GLN A 50 -6.41 4.52 -2.97
CA GLN A 50 -7.80 4.25 -3.30
C GLN A 50 -7.94 3.66 -4.71
N GLN A 51 -7.25 4.24 -5.68
CA GLN A 51 -7.30 3.78 -7.06
C GLN A 51 -6.69 2.40 -7.26
N GLU A 52 -5.64 2.10 -6.50
CA GLU A 52 -4.89 0.85 -6.65
C GLU A 52 -5.33 -0.25 -5.68
N GLY A 53 -6.27 0.04 -4.78
CA GLY A 53 -6.70 -0.94 -3.79
C GLY A 53 -5.63 -1.30 -2.77
N VAL A 54 -4.80 -0.33 -2.38
CA VAL A 54 -3.71 -0.51 -1.42
C VAL A 54 -4.17 -0.10 -0.04
N VAL A 55 -3.91 -0.96 0.96
CA VAL A 55 -4.21 -0.67 2.36
C VAL A 55 -3.08 0.14 2.98
N ALA A 56 -3.42 1.20 3.69
CA ALA A 56 -2.42 2.02 4.40
C ALA A 56 -2.52 1.78 5.90
N ILE A 57 -1.39 1.50 6.53
CA ILE A 57 -1.25 1.36 7.99
C ILE A 57 -0.37 2.51 8.46
N LEU A 58 -0.95 3.39 9.28
CA LEU A 58 -0.23 4.54 9.77
C LEU A 58 0.22 4.35 11.21
N ASP A 59 1.20 5.14 11.62
CA ASP A 59 1.82 5.09 12.93
C ASP A 59 0.76 5.01 14.03
N GLY A 60 1.00 4.18 15.06
CA GLY A 60 0.08 3.97 16.16
C GLY A 60 -1.01 2.94 15.88
N ALA A 61 -0.84 2.13 14.87
CA ALA A 61 -1.67 0.95 14.63
C ALA A 61 -3.09 1.25 14.14
N ARG A 62 -3.26 2.26 13.31
CA ARG A 62 -4.52 2.42 12.61
C ARG A 62 -4.41 1.91 11.20
N ALA A 63 -5.15 0.86 10.91
CA ALA A 63 -5.35 0.45 9.54
C ALA A 63 -6.37 1.41 8.92
N VAL A 64 -6.00 2.05 7.82
CA VAL A 64 -6.93 2.85 7.03
C VAL A 64 -7.20 2.06 5.77
N LEU A 65 -8.42 1.57 5.66
CA LEU A 65 -8.85 0.90 4.44
C LEU A 65 -9.16 1.99 3.41
N VAL A 66 -8.36 2.02 2.37
CA VAL A 66 -8.50 3.02 1.32
C VAL A 66 -9.08 2.31 0.09
N GLU A 67 -10.31 2.62 -0.21
CA GLU A 67 -11.01 2.04 -1.36
C GLU A 67 -11.23 3.04 -2.48
#